data_3c5d1e0119fd3d10be3018ef4aff026c
#
_entry.id   3c5d1e0119fd3d10be3018ef4aff026c
#
_cell.length_a   1.000
_cell.length_b   1.000
_cell.length_c   1.000
_cell.angle_alpha   90.00
_cell.angle_beta   90.00
_cell.angle_gamma   90.00
#
_symmetry.space_group_name_H-M   'P 1'
#
loop_
_entity.id
_entity.type
_entity.pdbx_description
1 polymer ?
#
loop_
_entity_poly.entity_id
_entity_poly.type
_entity_poly.pdbx_seq_one_letter_code
_entity_poly.pdbx_strand_id
1 'polypeptide(L)'
;METIKETDSPLISNNLSIPLDQIELISPKELENVISNSTGIQNSTKILNINTGILGHVDSGKTSLSKMISSISSTAAFDKNPQSKERGITLDLGFSALYVKTPKILKELFPNNKKIIQSEYIQITLVDCPGHASLIRTVISGASIIDTVILVIDSMKGIQIQTVECIALSEILCDKITIALSKIDLLPKKEEDIIKKSEKLKQIFSKTKFGNNISIIPTTTINNDNNNDNKNVEKTVKSLIKSILECIDFSNEEENNNINNKQIDSLIAYVDHCFKVKNKGTVATGTIMKGSIKVNDEIYYPELSNKFVVKEIQIFKKSVKIASKGDRVGILIKNLDNQKIERTIITSVGSKEVNYLEGGIFLLKKINLYKDDLKSNLKYYLMIGNQGVSAKCNFFNYINKKEELFDNYNIDNIKKTEICEKNKFYGKEFTFLEKIDVNENNEYFFAYVKFDKKIIVPNKMIFLGTNIDIDISENKKDRLAFYGKIIFTNNDLKEIYTNLKIAKNKTKEGRIIRVIPEDNKIAIVRGFIKKENMGNIKNLIGKEIYGKKEDNQDNENEEDKKEKDEKLIGKIISSFGQVGKLKVEFNQEINSKNFKNIVLEMPIKKFLKLEKV
;
A
#
# COMPACT_ATOMS: atom_id res chain seq x y z
N MET A 1 -21.69 45.39 -7.80
CA MET A 1 -21.41 43.95 -7.98
C MET A 1 -20.00 43.73 -7.52
N GLU A 2 -19.86 43.44 -6.24
CA GLU A 2 -18.57 43.21 -5.59
C GLU A 2 -18.18 41.75 -5.78
N THR A 3 -17.01 41.53 -6.35
CA THR A 3 -16.36 40.23 -6.50
C THR A 3 -15.84 39.77 -5.13
N ILE A 4 -16.44 38.70 -4.66
CA ILE A 4 -15.99 37.98 -3.47
C ILE A 4 -14.63 37.35 -3.80
N LYS A 5 -13.58 37.86 -3.19
CA LYS A 5 -12.26 37.22 -3.20
C LYS A 5 -12.34 35.91 -2.42
N GLU A 6 -12.07 34.79 -3.11
CA GLU A 6 -11.71 33.54 -2.45
C GLU A 6 -10.48 33.77 -1.57
N THR A 7 -10.68 33.63 -0.28
CA THR A 7 -9.59 33.67 0.69
C THR A 7 -8.82 32.37 0.62
N ASP A 8 -7.59 32.47 0.13
CA ASP A 8 -6.58 31.43 0.24
C ASP A 8 -6.50 30.91 1.69
N SER A 9 -6.88 29.67 1.91
CA SER A 9 -6.60 28.97 3.15
C SER A 9 -5.08 28.73 3.22
N PRO A 10 -4.40 29.20 4.26
CA PRO A 10 -2.96 29.03 4.35
C PRO A 10 -2.62 27.54 4.47
N LEU A 11 -1.66 27.09 3.68
CA LEU A 11 -0.98 25.80 3.76
C LEU A 11 -0.30 25.62 5.13
N ILE A 12 -1.07 25.25 6.16
CA ILE A 12 -0.59 25.04 7.54
C ILE A 12 0.13 23.67 7.69
N SER A 13 0.29 22.91 6.61
CA SER A 13 0.70 21.50 6.68
C SER A 13 2.19 21.21 6.88
N ASN A 14 3.10 22.20 6.89
CA ASN A 14 4.52 21.86 6.77
C ASN A 14 5.40 22.00 8.03
N ASN A 15 4.97 22.61 9.12
CA ASN A 15 5.84 22.79 10.31
C ASN A 15 5.09 22.75 11.66
N LEU A 16 4.36 21.66 11.94
CA LEU A 16 3.88 21.44 13.29
C LEU A 16 5.09 21.24 14.22
N SER A 17 5.33 22.14 15.14
CA SER A 17 6.35 22.00 16.19
C SER A 17 5.70 22.11 17.56
N ILE A 18 5.64 20.98 18.26
CA ILE A 18 5.07 20.91 19.61
C ILE A 18 6.16 21.21 20.62
N PRO A 19 6.00 22.21 21.53
CA PRO A 19 6.96 22.46 22.61
C PRO A 19 7.06 21.25 23.54
N LEU A 20 8.28 20.90 23.95
CA LEU A 20 8.54 19.70 24.74
C LEU A 20 7.94 19.79 26.17
N ASP A 21 7.78 20.99 26.71
CA ASP A 21 7.12 21.28 27.97
C ASP A 21 5.61 21.04 27.95
N GLN A 22 4.98 21.05 26.77
CA GLN A 22 3.57 20.67 26.61
C GLN A 22 3.34 19.15 26.55
N ILE A 23 4.40 18.36 26.51
CA ILE A 23 4.29 16.87 26.56
C ILE A 23 4.26 16.44 28.02
N GLU A 24 3.05 16.27 28.53
CA GLU A 24 2.82 15.82 29.92
C GLU A 24 2.40 14.34 29.92
N LEU A 25 3.27 13.50 30.50
CA LEU A 25 2.96 12.08 30.72
C LEU A 25 1.99 11.94 31.89
N ILE A 26 1.04 11.03 31.77
CA ILE A 26 0.07 10.75 32.81
C ILE A 26 0.63 9.70 33.77
N SER A 27 0.59 10.00 35.06
CA SER A 27 1.01 9.10 36.12
C SER A 27 0.10 7.84 36.18
N PRO A 28 0.59 6.67 36.65
CA PRO A 28 -0.23 5.48 36.78
C PRO A 28 -1.52 5.68 37.62
N LYS A 29 -1.50 6.56 38.63
CA LYS A 29 -2.67 6.87 39.45
C LYS A 29 -3.70 7.73 38.71
N GLU A 30 -3.26 8.75 37.97
CA GLU A 30 -4.14 9.57 37.12
C GLU A 30 -4.73 8.71 36.01
N LEU A 31 -3.92 7.78 35.46
CA LEU A 31 -4.35 6.85 34.44
C LEU A 31 -5.52 5.95 34.90
N GLU A 32 -5.49 5.45 36.14
CA GLU A 32 -6.60 4.67 36.71
C GLU A 32 -7.88 5.49 36.78
N ASN A 33 -7.81 6.76 37.14
CA ASN A 33 -8.94 7.68 37.16
C ASN A 33 -9.48 7.97 35.75
N VAL A 34 -8.58 8.21 34.75
CA VAL A 34 -8.97 8.44 33.36
C VAL A 34 -9.72 7.23 32.79
N ILE A 35 -9.20 6.03 33.01
CA ILE A 35 -9.80 4.80 32.47
C ILE A 35 -11.09 4.42 33.22
N SER A 36 -11.17 4.62 34.53
CA SER A 36 -12.39 4.36 35.31
C SER A 36 -13.50 5.35 34.99
N ASN A 37 -13.19 6.60 34.70
CA ASN A 37 -14.14 7.63 34.30
C ASN A 37 -14.55 7.53 32.82
N SER A 38 -13.80 6.81 31.98
CA SER A 38 -14.13 6.59 30.56
C SER A 38 -15.24 5.53 30.32
N THR A 39 -15.85 4.99 31.36
CA THR A 39 -16.92 3.97 31.25
C THR A 39 -18.30 4.50 30.85
N GLY A 40 -18.48 5.81 30.71
CA GLY A 40 -19.76 6.44 30.27
C GLY A 40 -19.76 6.89 28.81
N ILE A 41 -20.95 6.98 28.20
CA ILE A 41 -21.14 7.38 26.79
C ILE A 41 -20.53 8.76 26.47
N GLN A 42 -20.46 9.66 27.46
CA GLN A 42 -19.88 11.01 27.29
C GLN A 42 -18.34 11.05 27.35
N ASN A 43 -17.69 9.98 27.78
CA ASN A 43 -16.24 9.99 28.06
C ASN A 43 -15.39 9.33 26.95
N SER A 44 -16.00 8.61 25.99
CA SER A 44 -15.31 8.04 24.83
C SER A 44 -14.77 9.13 23.86
N THR A 45 -15.33 10.35 23.93
CA THR A 45 -14.88 11.51 23.14
C THR A 45 -13.66 12.20 23.74
N LYS A 46 -13.29 11.90 24.99
CA LYS A 46 -12.19 12.59 25.71
C LYS A 46 -10.82 11.99 25.44
N ILE A 47 -10.73 10.81 24.84
CA ILE A 47 -9.48 10.13 24.52
C ILE A 47 -9.35 10.01 23.01
N LEU A 48 -8.31 10.63 22.45
CA LEU A 48 -7.92 10.44 21.05
C LEU A 48 -6.90 9.31 20.97
N ASN A 49 -7.17 8.26 20.18
CA ASN A 49 -6.25 7.15 20.01
C ASN A 49 -5.41 7.31 18.73
N ILE A 50 -4.10 7.04 18.84
CA ILE A 50 -3.12 7.03 17.75
C ILE A 50 -2.37 5.70 17.81
N ASN A 51 -2.42 4.92 16.72
CA ASN A 51 -1.71 3.67 16.61
C ASN A 51 -0.34 3.87 15.97
N THR A 52 0.72 3.60 16.71
CA THR A 52 2.11 3.79 16.29
C THR A 52 2.79 2.44 16.10
N GLY A 53 3.16 2.11 14.85
CA GLY A 53 3.91 0.89 14.54
C GLY A 53 5.39 1.02 14.92
N ILE A 54 5.94 0.02 15.58
CA ILE A 54 7.38 -0.07 15.87
C ILE A 54 7.99 -1.09 14.91
N LEU A 55 8.72 -0.60 13.91
CA LEU A 55 9.34 -1.38 12.86
C LEU A 55 10.87 -1.37 12.98
N GLY A 56 11.53 -2.32 12.35
CA GLY A 56 12.98 -2.41 12.32
C GLY A 56 13.49 -3.85 12.24
N HIS A 57 14.79 -3.99 12.05
CA HIS A 57 15.45 -5.30 11.95
C HIS A 57 15.34 -6.14 13.24
N VAL A 58 15.59 -7.44 13.14
CA VAL A 58 15.75 -8.33 14.32
C VAL A 58 16.83 -7.72 15.23
N ASP A 59 16.61 -7.80 16.54
CA ASP A 59 17.53 -7.34 17.59
C ASP A 59 17.88 -5.83 17.53
N SER A 60 17.11 -5.03 16.79
CA SER A 60 17.30 -3.56 16.80
C SER A 60 16.81 -2.88 18.07
N GLY A 61 16.16 -3.60 18.99
CA GLY A 61 15.67 -3.06 20.27
C GLY A 61 14.21 -2.61 20.27
N LYS A 62 13.39 -3.03 19.29
CA LYS A 62 11.95 -2.67 19.17
C LYS A 62 11.16 -2.93 20.45
N THR A 63 11.16 -4.17 20.90
CA THR A 63 10.42 -4.60 22.10
C THR A 63 10.95 -3.94 23.38
N SER A 64 12.26 -3.69 23.47
CA SER A 64 12.84 -2.95 24.59
C SER A 64 12.40 -1.49 24.59
N LEU A 65 12.38 -0.85 23.41
CA LEU A 65 11.87 0.52 23.23
C LEU A 65 10.38 0.60 23.59
N SER A 66 9.58 -0.34 23.09
CA SER A 66 8.15 -0.43 23.41
C SER A 66 7.90 -0.55 24.91
N LYS A 67 8.66 -1.39 25.60
CA LYS A 67 8.59 -1.53 27.08
C LYS A 67 9.00 -0.26 27.81
N MET A 68 10.04 0.44 27.34
CA MET A 68 10.52 1.67 27.95
C MET A 68 9.47 2.81 27.86
N ILE A 69 8.79 2.90 26.71
CA ILE A 69 7.81 3.98 26.47
C ILE A 69 6.46 3.67 27.11
N SER A 70 6.04 2.41 27.15
CA SER A 70 4.67 2.03 27.54
C SER A 70 4.42 2.12 29.05
N SER A 71 3.27 2.63 29.41
CA SER A 71 2.75 2.62 30.79
C SER A 71 1.79 1.45 31.05
N ILE A 72 1.16 0.92 30.01
CA ILE A 72 0.23 -0.23 30.12
C ILE A 72 0.50 -1.23 29.01
N SER A 73 0.38 -2.52 29.35
CA SER A 73 0.44 -3.61 28.38
C SER A 73 -0.89 -4.34 28.24
N SER A 74 -1.26 -4.68 26.98
CA SER A 74 -2.47 -5.45 26.68
C SER A 74 -2.33 -6.94 27.05
N THR A 75 -3.40 -7.72 26.87
CA THR A 75 -3.38 -9.18 27.03
C THR A 75 -2.44 -9.87 26.06
N ALA A 76 -2.27 -9.31 24.86
CA ALA A 76 -1.31 -9.75 23.84
C ALA A 76 0.02 -8.96 23.89
N ALA A 77 0.34 -8.40 25.07
CA ALA A 77 1.52 -7.57 25.21
C ALA A 77 2.80 -8.41 25.14
N PHE A 78 3.76 -7.90 24.36
CA PHE A 78 5.15 -8.35 24.34
C PHE A 78 5.29 -9.87 24.17
N ASP A 79 4.55 -10.41 23.21
CA ASP A 79 4.63 -11.79 22.76
C ASP A 79 4.83 -12.82 23.90
N LYS A 80 3.72 -13.32 24.43
CA LYS A 80 3.72 -14.36 25.47
C LYS A 80 3.87 -15.77 24.93
N ASN A 81 4.06 -15.94 23.62
CA ASN A 81 4.24 -17.23 22.99
C ASN A 81 5.48 -17.92 23.61
N PRO A 82 5.35 -19.17 24.12
CA PRO A 82 6.48 -19.91 24.66
C PRO A 82 7.66 -20.03 23.69
N GLN A 83 7.38 -20.19 22.39
CA GLN A 83 8.41 -20.26 21.35
C GLN A 83 9.14 -18.92 21.13
N SER A 84 8.47 -17.79 21.36
CA SER A 84 9.11 -16.47 21.30
C SER A 84 10.13 -16.31 22.43
N LYS A 85 9.80 -16.77 23.64
CA LYS A 85 10.71 -16.73 24.79
C LYS A 85 11.92 -17.65 24.58
N GLU A 86 11.68 -18.82 24.01
CA GLU A 86 12.75 -19.82 23.76
C GLU A 86 13.72 -19.33 22.66
N ARG A 87 13.19 -18.68 21.60
CA ARG A 87 13.99 -18.20 20.48
C ARG A 87 14.50 -16.77 20.64
N GLY A 88 14.03 -16.02 21.65
CA GLY A 88 14.38 -14.61 21.86
C GLY A 88 13.87 -13.64 20.79
N ILE A 89 12.89 -14.05 19.96
CA ILE A 89 12.32 -13.23 18.89
C ILE A 89 10.81 -13.05 19.05
N THR A 90 10.30 -11.86 18.68
CA THR A 90 8.85 -11.59 18.66
C THR A 90 8.22 -12.31 17.47
N LEU A 91 7.24 -13.17 17.71
CA LEU A 91 6.55 -13.97 16.68
C LEU A 91 5.20 -13.39 16.29
N ASP A 92 4.54 -12.64 17.17
CA ASP A 92 3.21 -12.05 16.96
C ASP A 92 3.23 -10.55 17.26
N LEU A 93 2.15 -9.83 16.88
CA LEU A 93 2.03 -8.41 17.19
C LEU A 93 1.86 -8.19 18.70
N GLY A 94 2.76 -7.40 19.28
CA GLY A 94 2.65 -6.92 20.65
C GLY A 94 1.89 -5.61 20.72
N PHE A 95 1.04 -5.43 21.73
CA PHE A 95 0.30 -4.18 21.93
C PHE A 95 0.53 -3.63 23.33
N SER A 96 0.89 -2.35 23.39
CA SER A 96 1.02 -1.60 24.66
C SER A 96 0.55 -0.17 24.44
N ALA A 97 0.35 0.58 25.49
CA ALA A 97 -0.10 1.96 25.39
C ALA A 97 0.56 2.88 26.41
N LEU A 98 0.58 4.14 26.07
CA LEU A 98 0.87 5.24 26.98
C LEU A 98 -0.17 6.34 26.80
N TYR A 99 -0.30 7.22 27.81
CA TYR A 99 -1.24 8.32 27.79
C TYR A 99 -0.51 9.63 28.05
N VAL A 100 -0.89 10.65 27.30
CA VAL A 100 -0.42 12.02 27.48
C VAL A 100 -1.60 12.97 27.51
N LYS A 101 -1.48 14.11 28.21
CA LYS A 101 -2.45 15.18 28.09
C LYS A 101 -2.41 15.76 26.69
N THR A 102 -3.57 16.11 26.13
CA THR A 102 -3.63 16.73 24.81
C THR A 102 -2.92 18.10 24.86
N PRO A 103 -1.82 18.28 24.08
CA PRO A 103 -1.11 19.55 24.04
C PRO A 103 -2.02 20.69 23.61
N LYS A 104 -1.93 21.85 24.31
CA LYS A 104 -2.77 23.02 24.02
C LYS A 104 -2.58 23.52 22.60
N ILE A 105 -1.36 23.50 22.10
CA ILE A 105 -1.03 23.92 20.74
C ILE A 105 -1.78 23.14 19.67
N LEU A 106 -2.09 21.84 19.88
CA LEU A 106 -2.90 21.08 18.94
C LEU A 106 -4.33 21.62 18.84
N LYS A 107 -4.92 22.03 19.97
CA LYS A 107 -6.26 22.63 19.99
C LYS A 107 -6.29 24.01 19.32
N GLU A 108 -5.22 24.77 19.47
CA GLU A 108 -5.06 26.10 18.87
C GLU A 108 -4.85 26.02 17.35
N LEU A 109 -4.02 25.08 16.88
CA LEU A 109 -3.71 24.91 15.46
C LEU A 109 -4.83 24.21 14.67
N PHE A 110 -5.62 23.37 15.33
CA PHE A 110 -6.69 22.61 14.69
C PHE A 110 -8.08 22.90 15.32
N PRO A 111 -8.55 24.17 15.34
CA PRO A 111 -9.80 24.56 16.00
C PRO A 111 -11.04 23.93 15.39
N ASN A 112 -10.97 23.51 14.14
CA ASN A 112 -12.08 22.87 13.43
C ASN A 112 -12.14 21.35 13.67
N ASN A 113 -11.09 20.75 14.22
CA ASN A 113 -11.07 19.31 14.52
C ASN A 113 -11.76 19.02 15.84
N LYS A 114 -13.05 18.64 15.79
CA LYS A 114 -13.88 18.35 16.97
C LYS A 114 -13.27 17.29 17.89
N LYS A 115 -12.59 16.28 17.34
CA LYS A 115 -11.97 15.21 18.13
C LYS A 115 -10.82 15.76 18.99
N ILE A 116 -9.96 16.61 18.42
CA ILE A 116 -8.86 17.26 19.16
C ILE A 116 -9.41 18.21 20.21
N ILE A 117 -10.38 19.05 19.85
CA ILE A 117 -10.96 20.03 20.79
C ILE A 117 -11.59 19.34 21.99
N GLN A 118 -12.32 18.24 21.77
CA GLN A 118 -12.96 17.47 22.83
C GLN A 118 -12.01 16.57 23.61
N SER A 119 -10.84 16.21 23.04
CA SER A 119 -9.89 15.33 23.70
C SER A 119 -9.21 16.02 24.89
N GLU A 120 -9.22 15.36 26.04
CA GLU A 120 -8.42 15.72 27.21
C GLU A 120 -7.07 14.98 27.20
N TYR A 121 -7.09 13.79 26.61
CA TYR A 121 -5.95 12.87 26.59
C TYR A 121 -5.75 12.28 25.21
N ILE A 122 -4.49 11.96 24.91
CA ILE A 122 -4.10 11.18 23.73
C ILE A 122 -3.55 9.85 24.23
N GLN A 123 -4.16 8.76 23.74
CA GLN A 123 -3.64 7.40 23.92
C GLN A 123 -2.77 7.07 22.70
N ILE A 124 -1.49 6.81 22.93
CA ILE A 124 -0.59 6.30 21.91
C ILE A 124 -0.49 4.78 22.10
N THR A 125 -1.11 4.05 21.18
CA THR A 125 -1.07 2.58 21.16
C THR A 125 0.14 2.13 20.34
N LEU A 126 1.10 1.49 20.99
CA LEU A 126 2.30 0.97 20.37
C LEU A 126 2.02 -0.44 19.82
N VAL A 127 2.30 -0.63 18.55
CA VAL A 127 2.19 -1.93 17.85
C VAL A 127 3.60 -2.45 17.61
N ASP A 128 4.08 -3.32 18.50
CA ASP A 128 5.40 -3.94 18.40
C ASP A 128 5.37 -5.04 17.33
N CYS A 129 6.00 -4.79 16.20
CA CYS A 129 6.01 -5.68 15.05
C CYS A 129 7.20 -6.62 15.07
N PRO A 130 7.01 -7.90 14.72
CA PRO A 130 8.11 -8.85 14.61
C PRO A 130 9.14 -8.42 13.58
N GLY A 131 10.42 -8.55 13.89
CA GLY A 131 11.52 -8.14 13.00
C GLY A 131 12.04 -9.24 12.08
N HIS A 132 11.60 -10.49 12.23
CA HIS A 132 12.14 -11.61 11.47
C HIS A 132 11.54 -11.69 10.06
N ALA A 133 12.38 -11.97 9.07
CA ALA A 133 11.99 -12.03 7.65
C ALA A 133 10.82 -12.99 7.35
N SER A 134 10.74 -14.13 8.04
CA SER A 134 9.65 -15.09 7.88
C SER A 134 8.29 -14.58 8.36
N LEU A 135 8.27 -13.50 9.16
CA LEU A 135 7.07 -12.95 9.79
C LEU A 135 6.55 -11.68 9.08
N ILE A 136 7.05 -11.40 7.88
CA ILE A 136 6.63 -10.22 7.10
C ILE A 136 5.11 -10.15 6.93
N ARG A 137 4.43 -11.29 6.80
CA ARG A 137 2.95 -11.33 6.70
C ARG A 137 2.29 -10.76 7.96
N THR A 138 2.81 -11.06 9.13
CA THR A 138 2.32 -10.52 10.41
C THR A 138 2.54 -9.01 10.49
N VAL A 139 3.70 -8.53 10.04
CA VAL A 139 4.02 -7.10 9.97
C VAL A 139 3.05 -6.38 9.03
N ILE A 140 2.81 -6.93 7.84
CA ILE A 140 1.92 -6.33 6.84
C ILE A 140 0.46 -6.30 7.34
N SER A 141 0.00 -7.36 8.02
CA SER A 141 -1.36 -7.36 8.60
C SER A 141 -1.52 -6.31 9.69
N GLY A 142 -0.47 -6.07 10.49
CA GLY A 142 -0.43 -4.96 11.45
C GLY A 142 -0.42 -3.58 10.81
N ALA A 143 0.13 -3.47 9.61
CA ALA A 143 0.26 -2.20 8.89
C ALA A 143 -1.08 -1.50 8.61
N SER A 144 -2.15 -2.26 8.44
CA SER A 144 -3.50 -1.71 8.16
C SER A 144 -4.10 -0.90 9.31
N ILE A 145 -3.61 -1.09 10.53
CA ILE A 145 -4.09 -0.40 11.74
C ILE A 145 -3.15 0.73 12.20
N ILE A 146 -2.02 0.95 11.54
CA ILE A 146 -0.97 1.91 11.93
C ILE A 146 -1.24 3.28 11.33
N ASP A 147 -1.21 4.32 12.17
CA ASP A 147 -1.34 5.73 11.77
C ASP A 147 0.03 6.36 11.51
N THR A 148 1.05 5.99 12.29
CA THR A 148 2.44 6.47 12.14
C THR A 148 3.45 5.40 12.53
N VAL A 149 4.72 5.60 12.20
CA VAL A 149 5.79 4.60 12.40
C VAL A 149 6.96 5.18 13.19
N ILE A 150 7.45 4.40 14.16
CA ILE A 150 8.79 4.52 14.71
C ILE A 150 9.66 3.45 14.06
N LEU A 151 10.66 3.86 13.29
CA LEU A 151 11.64 2.95 12.71
C LEU A 151 12.86 2.86 13.63
N VAL A 152 13.08 1.69 14.21
CA VAL A 152 14.19 1.44 15.14
C VAL A 152 15.41 0.94 14.38
N ILE A 153 16.48 1.74 14.42
CA ILE A 153 17.76 1.44 13.75
C ILE A 153 18.85 1.28 14.82
N ASP A 154 19.50 0.12 14.80
CA ASP A 154 20.65 -0.14 15.66
C ASP A 154 21.82 0.76 15.27
N SER A 155 22.33 1.56 16.22
CA SER A 155 23.40 2.52 15.97
C SER A 155 24.71 1.84 15.54
N MET A 156 24.97 0.60 15.98
CA MET A 156 26.16 -0.15 15.61
C MET A 156 26.05 -0.76 14.21
N LYS A 157 24.92 -1.39 13.91
CA LYS A 157 24.70 -2.14 12.67
C LYS A 157 24.20 -1.28 11.51
N GLY A 158 23.50 -0.18 11.79
CA GLY A 158 22.91 0.69 10.77
C GLY A 158 21.74 0.06 10.01
N ILE A 159 21.58 0.44 8.74
CA ILE A 159 20.51 -0.09 7.87
C ILE A 159 20.88 -1.49 7.38
N GLN A 160 20.00 -2.44 7.63
CA GLN A 160 20.10 -3.84 7.25
C GLN A 160 18.98 -4.23 6.29
N ILE A 161 18.99 -5.44 5.72
CA ILE A 161 18.03 -5.88 4.70
C ILE A 161 16.58 -5.71 5.17
N GLN A 162 16.24 -6.16 6.37
CA GLN A 162 14.87 -6.00 6.89
C GLN A 162 14.53 -4.56 7.25
N THR A 163 15.53 -3.71 7.55
CA THR A 163 15.31 -2.27 7.72
C THR A 163 14.85 -1.64 6.39
N VAL A 164 15.39 -2.09 5.27
CA VAL A 164 14.99 -1.64 3.93
C VAL A 164 13.52 -2.01 3.64
N GLU A 165 13.09 -3.23 3.95
CA GLU A 165 11.68 -3.63 3.85
C GLU A 165 10.77 -2.78 4.77
N CYS A 166 11.23 -2.47 5.98
CA CYS A 166 10.50 -1.59 6.90
C CYS A 166 10.40 -0.16 6.37
N ILE A 167 11.44 0.37 5.71
CA ILE A 167 11.39 1.69 5.06
C ILE A 167 10.34 1.68 3.94
N ALA A 168 10.38 0.69 3.04
CA ALA A 168 9.39 0.56 1.96
C ALA A 168 7.96 0.48 2.49
N LEU A 169 7.74 -0.30 3.55
CA LEU A 169 6.43 -0.39 4.20
C LEU A 169 6.02 0.95 4.82
N SER A 170 6.94 1.66 5.48
CA SER A 170 6.67 2.98 6.06
C SER A 170 6.29 4.01 5.01
N GLU A 171 6.92 4.00 3.83
CA GLU A 171 6.56 4.87 2.69
C GLU A 171 5.11 4.65 2.22
N ILE A 172 4.59 3.43 2.34
CA ILE A 172 3.21 3.10 1.98
C ILE A 172 2.23 3.59 3.07
N LEU A 173 2.63 3.46 4.35
CA LEU A 173 1.74 3.68 5.49
C LEU A 173 1.58 5.13 5.89
N CYS A 174 2.66 5.90 5.89
CA CYS A 174 2.67 7.25 6.46
C CYS A 174 3.50 8.24 5.63
N ASP A 175 3.18 9.52 5.74
CA ASP A 175 3.88 10.58 5.02
C ASP A 175 5.11 11.08 5.79
N LYS A 176 5.16 10.88 7.10
CA LYS A 176 6.28 11.22 7.98
C LYS A 176 6.58 10.05 8.91
N ILE A 177 7.83 9.90 9.32
CA ILE A 177 8.26 8.87 10.27
C ILE A 177 9.16 9.43 11.36
N THR A 178 9.22 8.72 12.49
CA THR A 178 10.20 8.93 13.56
C THR A 178 11.26 7.84 13.48
N ILE A 179 12.53 8.20 13.54
CA ILE A 179 13.64 7.26 13.64
C ILE A 179 14.15 7.22 15.07
N ALA A 180 14.11 6.03 15.69
CA ALA A 180 14.76 5.77 16.95
C ALA A 180 16.14 5.13 16.70
N LEU A 181 17.22 5.91 16.91
CA LEU A 181 18.58 5.40 16.82
C LEU A 181 18.93 4.71 18.13
N SER A 182 18.83 3.38 18.16
CA SER A 182 18.94 2.58 19.37
C SER A 182 20.38 2.18 19.70
N LYS A 183 20.58 1.72 20.94
CA LYS A 183 21.86 1.22 21.47
C LYS A 183 23.00 2.22 21.40
N ILE A 184 22.70 3.50 21.62
CA ILE A 184 23.71 4.56 21.60
C ILE A 184 24.73 4.43 22.75
N ASP A 185 24.39 3.66 23.77
CA ASP A 185 25.27 3.29 24.89
C ASP A 185 26.50 2.49 24.45
N LEU A 186 26.40 1.79 23.32
CA LEU A 186 27.51 1.00 22.76
C LEU A 186 28.48 1.82 21.88
N LEU A 187 28.17 3.10 21.62
CA LEU A 187 29.01 3.97 20.79
C LEU A 187 30.25 4.43 21.55
N PRO A 188 31.46 4.30 20.96
CA PRO A 188 32.73 4.70 21.61
C PRO A 188 32.81 6.20 21.93
N LYS A 189 32.38 7.04 20.97
CA LYS A 189 32.35 8.51 21.08
C LYS A 189 30.90 9.00 20.94
N LYS A 190 30.14 8.94 22.04
CA LYS A 190 28.69 9.11 22.02
C LYS A 190 28.19 10.29 21.15
N GLU A 191 28.64 11.49 21.41
CA GLU A 191 28.11 12.69 20.74
C GLU A 191 28.54 12.78 19.26
N GLU A 192 29.84 12.62 18.97
CA GLU A 192 30.36 12.68 17.62
C GLU A 192 29.77 11.56 16.73
N ASP A 193 29.70 10.34 17.26
CA ASP A 193 29.17 9.19 16.52
C ASP A 193 27.67 9.30 16.27
N ILE A 194 26.89 9.85 17.20
CA ILE A 194 25.45 10.11 17.02
C ILE A 194 25.25 11.11 15.88
N ILE A 195 25.99 12.23 15.88
CA ILE A 195 25.88 13.26 14.83
C ILE A 195 26.20 12.65 13.48
N LYS A 196 27.38 11.99 13.35
CA LYS A 196 27.83 11.36 12.09
C LYS A 196 26.85 10.33 11.54
N LYS A 197 26.28 9.49 12.44
CA LYS A 197 25.31 8.47 12.04
C LYS A 197 23.97 9.09 11.65
N SER A 198 23.54 10.15 12.34
CA SER A 198 22.33 10.89 12.01
C SER A 198 22.43 11.57 10.64
N GLU A 199 23.56 12.18 10.33
CA GLU A 199 23.80 12.77 9.01
C GLU A 199 23.77 11.72 7.88
N LYS A 200 24.43 10.58 8.12
CA LYS A 200 24.40 9.46 7.15
C LYS A 200 22.97 8.94 6.93
N LEU A 201 22.17 8.83 7.99
CA LEU A 201 20.75 8.43 7.87
C LEU A 201 19.98 9.48 7.08
N LYS A 202 20.12 10.78 7.36
CA LYS A 202 19.48 11.85 6.57
C LYS A 202 19.82 11.75 5.10
N GLN A 203 21.08 11.50 4.72
CA GLN A 203 21.49 11.30 3.33
C GLN A 203 20.83 10.09 2.67
N ILE A 204 20.60 9.00 3.41
CA ILE A 204 19.91 7.82 2.87
C ILE A 204 18.42 8.12 2.68
N PHE A 205 17.79 8.72 3.69
CA PHE A 205 16.37 9.03 3.66
C PHE A 205 16.01 10.17 2.69
N SER A 206 16.97 11.01 2.28
CA SER A 206 16.75 12.01 1.22
C SER A 206 16.32 11.39 -0.11
N LYS A 207 16.65 10.12 -0.33
CA LYS A 207 16.24 9.34 -1.52
C LYS A 207 14.87 8.67 -1.38
N THR A 208 14.23 8.81 -0.24
CA THR A 208 12.89 8.30 0.05
C THR A 208 11.88 9.45 0.03
N LYS A 209 10.58 9.13 0.07
CA LYS A 209 9.55 10.18 0.15
C LYS A 209 9.63 11.05 1.42
N PHE A 210 10.32 10.58 2.46
CA PHE A 210 10.44 11.30 3.72
C PHE A 210 11.42 12.48 3.66
N GLY A 211 12.33 12.49 2.68
CA GLY A 211 13.29 13.56 2.47
C GLY A 211 14.30 13.72 3.63
N ASN A 212 14.84 14.93 3.75
CA ASN A 212 15.86 15.23 4.76
C ASN A 212 15.27 15.62 6.14
N ASN A 213 13.97 15.96 6.20
CA ASN A 213 13.31 16.48 7.41
C ASN A 213 12.77 15.34 8.30
N ILE A 214 13.56 14.29 8.49
CA ILE A 214 13.24 13.19 9.37
C ILE A 214 13.67 13.50 10.81
N SER A 215 12.85 13.12 11.76
CA SER A 215 13.17 13.21 13.20
C SER A 215 13.98 11.97 13.62
N ILE A 216 15.24 12.17 14.04
CA ILE A 216 16.12 11.12 14.53
C ILE A 216 16.34 11.32 16.02
N ILE A 217 15.89 10.35 16.83
CA ILE A 217 15.97 10.44 18.29
C ILE A 217 16.90 9.35 18.81
N PRO A 218 18.04 9.73 19.41
CA PRO A 218 18.95 8.80 20.04
C PRO A 218 18.29 8.13 21.25
N THR A 219 18.36 6.79 21.34
CA THR A 219 17.71 6.03 22.40
C THR A 219 18.64 4.96 22.98
N THR A 220 18.55 4.79 24.31
CA THR A 220 19.10 3.63 25.02
C THR A 220 18.02 3.04 25.90
N THR A 221 18.03 1.72 26.06
CA THR A 221 17.07 1.01 26.90
C THR A 221 17.74 0.44 28.17
N ILE A 222 19.02 0.72 28.38
CA ILE A 222 19.75 0.33 29.57
C ILE A 222 19.47 1.39 30.65
N ASN A 223 18.77 0.97 31.71
CA ASN A 223 18.60 1.78 32.91
C ASN A 223 19.78 1.49 33.84
N ASN A 224 20.70 2.43 33.97
CA ASN A 224 21.60 2.43 35.12
C ASN A 224 20.82 3.13 36.26
N ASP A 225 20.79 2.55 37.44
CA ASP A 225 19.96 2.97 38.60
C ASP A 225 20.27 4.37 39.16
N ASN A 226 20.91 5.25 38.40
CA ASN A 226 21.28 6.60 38.81
C ASN A 226 20.16 7.61 38.50
N ASN A 227 19.85 8.51 39.44
CA ASN A 227 18.79 9.54 39.31
C ASN A 227 18.93 10.44 38.06
N ASN A 228 20.14 10.63 37.53
CA ASN A 228 20.37 11.40 36.31
C ASN A 228 19.92 10.64 35.04
N ASP A 229 19.98 9.31 35.03
CA ASP A 229 19.56 8.50 33.90
C ASP A 229 18.03 8.49 33.74
N ASN A 230 17.28 8.55 34.85
CA ASN A 230 15.80 8.64 34.79
C ASN A 230 15.33 9.94 34.13
N LYS A 231 15.98 11.07 34.35
CA LYS A 231 15.67 12.35 33.67
C LYS A 231 15.98 12.29 32.18
N ASN A 232 17.06 11.64 31.79
CA ASN A 232 17.43 11.46 30.38
C ASN A 232 16.45 10.52 29.66
N VAL A 233 16.01 9.45 30.31
CA VAL A 233 14.97 8.55 29.77
C VAL A 233 13.65 9.29 29.57
N GLU A 234 13.20 10.05 30.57
CA GLU A 234 11.97 10.87 30.45
C GLU A 234 12.06 11.87 29.30
N LYS A 235 13.18 12.57 29.16
CA LYS A 235 13.42 13.50 28.04
C LYS A 235 13.37 12.79 26.69
N THR A 236 13.96 11.60 26.59
CA THR A 236 13.92 10.77 25.37
C THR A 236 12.49 10.34 25.03
N VAL A 237 11.73 9.86 26.02
CA VAL A 237 10.32 9.48 25.85
C VAL A 237 9.48 10.67 25.39
N LYS A 238 9.63 11.85 26.01
CA LYS A 238 8.94 13.08 25.59
C LYS A 238 9.31 13.48 24.16
N SER A 239 10.58 13.34 23.78
CA SER A 239 11.04 13.64 22.41
C SER A 239 10.44 12.68 21.38
N LEU A 240 10.32 11.39 21.72
CA LEU A 240 9.66 10.40 20.87
C LEU A 240 8.17 10.72 20.69
N ILE A 241 7.47 11.03 21.80
CA ILE A 241 6.05 11.39 21.77
C ILE A 241 5.82 12.65 20.94
N LYS A 242 6.64 13.68 21.14
CA LYS A 242 6.61 14.90 20.33
C LYS A 242 6.70 14.55 18.85
N SER A 243 7.71 13.78 18.47
CA SER A 243 7.92 13.39 17.07
C SER A 243 6.77 12.55 16.51
N ILE A 244 6.20 11.63 17.30
CA ILE A 244 5.01 10.86 16.91
C ILE A 244 3.84 11.79 16.59
N LEU A 245 3.54 12.75 17.46
CA LEU A 245 2.44 13.68 17.27
C LEU A 245 2.67 14.61 16.07
N GLU A 246 3.91 15.02 15.80
CA GLU A 246 4.29 15.83 14.64
C GLU A 246 4.21 15.06 13.30
N CYS A 247 4.18 13.73 13.35
CA CYS A 247 3.99 12.88 12.17
C CYS A 247 2.52 12.72 11.76
N ILE A 248 1.56 13.03 12.64
CA ILE A 248 0.13 12.89 12.37
C ILE A 248 -0.41 14.13 11.65
N ASP A 249 -1.19 13.89 10.61
CA ASP A 249 -1.96 14.94 9.94
C ASP A 249 -3.32 15.09 10.64
N PHE A 250 -3.43 16.14 11.45
CA PHE A 250 -4.66 16.49 12.18
C PHE A 250 -5.59 17.42 11.39
N SER A 251 -5.22 17.84 10.17
CA SER A 251 -6.01 18.77 9.35
C SER A 251 -7.22 18.10 8.73
N ASN A 252 -7.17 16.78 8.52
CA ASN A 252 -8.28 16.06 7.92
C ASN A 252 -9.42 15.91 8.91
N GLU A 253 -10.50 16.67 8.73
CA GLU A 253 -11.80 16.29 9.24
C GLU A 253 -12.19 14.98 8.53
N GLU A 254 -12.35 13.90 9.27
CA GLU A 254 -13.11 12.77 8.72
C GLU A 254 -14.49 13.33 8.38
N GLU A 255 -14.87 13.24 7.11
CA GLU A 255 -16.16 13.65 6.55
C GLU A 255 -17.33 13.03 7.35
N ASN A 256 -17.67 13.65 8.46
CA ASN A 256 -18.94 13.43 9.17
C ASN A 256 -19.85 14.66 8.99
N ASN A 257 -19.91 15.21 7.76
CA ASN A 257 -20.82 16.28 7.39
C ASN A 257 -22.24 15.78 7.05
N ASN A 258 -22.73 14.74 7.72
CA ASN A 258 -24.15 14.39 7.64
C ASN A 258 -24.72 14.06 9.03
N ILE A 259 -24.72 15.08 9.92
CA ILE A 259 -25.43 14.99 11.21
C ILE A 259 -26.95 14.91 11.04
N ASN A 260 -27.49 15.14 9.84
CA ASN A 260 -28.92 15.12 9.56
C ASN A 260 -29.47 13.79 9.03
N ASN A 261 -28.63 12.82 8.71
CA ASN A 261 -29.09 11.47 8.43
C ASN A 261 -28.57 10.53 9.53
N LYS A 262 -29.47 9.94 10.30
CA LYS A 262 -29.25 8.83 11.26
C LYS A 262 -28.69 7.57 10.57
N GLN A 263 -27.61 7.69 9.79
CA GLN A 263 -26.83 6.55 9.37
C GLN A 263 -25.85 6.28 10.51
N ILE A 264 -26.17 5.31 11.34
CA ILE A 264 -25.28 4.70 12.34
C ILE A 264 -24.01 4.35 11.56
N ASP A 265 -22.87 4.97 11.93
CA ASP A 265 -21.58 4.65 11.34
C ASP A 265 -21.37 3.14 11.39
N SER A 266 -21.28 2.51 10.23
CA SER A 266 -21.20 1.06 10.15
C SER A 266 -19.89 0.59 10.79
N LEU A 267 -20.00 -0.30 11.78
CA LEU A 267 -18.86 -0.92 12.42
C LEU A 267 -18.06 -1.74 11.41
N ILE A 268 -16.75 -1.55 11.41
CA ILE A 268 -15.77 -2.48 10.83
C ILE A 268 -14.69 -2.70 11.89
N ALA A 269 -14.50 -3.94 12.33
CA ALA A 269 -13.45 -4.32 13.24
C ALA A 269 -12.66 -5.52 12.67
N TYR A 270 -11.34 -5.42 12.68
CA TYR A 270 -10.45 -6.55 12.36
C TYR A 270 -10.27 -7.40 13.59
N VAL A 271 -10.41 -8.71 13.44
CA VAL A 271 -10.17 -9.71 14.46
C VAL A 271 -8.86 -10.44 14.13
N ASP A 272 -7.94 -10.47 15.07
CA ASP A 272 -6.65 -11.15 14.89
C ASP A 272 -6.71 -12.57 15.46
N HIS A 273 -7.20 -12.70 16.71
CA HIS A 273 -7.26 -13.97 17.40
C HIS A 273 -8.61 -14.17 18.11
N CYS A 274 -9.02 -15.43 18.22
CA CYS A 274 -10.14 -15.85 19.02
C CYS A 274 -9.70 -16.95 19.99
N PHE A 275 -10.11 -16.86 21.26
CA PHE A 275 -9.84 -17.88 22.25
C PHE A 275 -10.99 -18.07 23.23
N LYS A 276 -11.18 -19.32 23.69
CA LYS A 276 -12.20 -19.65 24.69
C LYS A 276 -11.77 -19.24 26.08
N VAL A 277 -12.67 -18.58 26.79
CA VAL A 277 -12.52 -18.31 28.21
C VAL A 277 -13.46 -19.25 28.97
N LYS A 278 -12.90 -20.07 29.87
CA LYS A 278 -13.65 -21.09 30.62
C LYS A 278 -14.88 -20.44 31.30
N ASN A 279 -16.07 -21.01 31.07
CA ASN A 279 -17.35 -20.58 31.62
C ASN A 279 -17.85 -19.18 31.22
N LYS A 280 -17.16 -18.45 30.32
CA LYS A 280 -17.58 -17.11 29.87
C LYS A 280 -18.01 -17.05 28.40
N GLY A 281 -17.29 -17.73 27.52
CA GLY A 281 -17.53 -17.71 26.08
C GLY A 281 -16.24 -17.56 25.30
N THR A 282 -16.32 -17.04 24.08
CA THR A 282 -15.18 -16.77 23.20
C THR A 282 -14.84 -15.29 23.22
N VAL A 283 -13.58 -14.97 23.41
CA VAL A 283 -13.06 -13.60 23.28
C VAL A 283 -12.42 -13.47 21.92
N ALA A 284 -12.90 -12.51 21.12
CA ALA A 284 -12.27 -12.05 19.88
C ALA A 284 -11.43 -10.80 20.19
N THR A 285 -10.13 -10.84 19.89
CA THR A 285 -9.25 -9.67 20.02
C THR A 285 -9.00 -9.04 18.67
N GLY A 286 -9.04 -7.70 18.63
CA GLY A 286 -8.94 -6.99 17.37
C GLY A 286 -8.85 -5.48 17.52
N THR A 287 -8.93 -4.78 16.40
CA THR A 287 -8.91 -3.31 16.33
C THR A 287 -10.11 -2.79 15.56
N ILE A 288 -10.75 -1.75 16.07
CA ILE A 288 -11.89 -1.09 15.41
C ILE A 288 -11.32 -0.16 14.33
N MET A 289 -11.67 -0.45 13.07
CA MET A 289 -11.23 0.32 11.91
C MET A 289 -12.18 1.46 11.56
N LYS A 290 -13.47 1.27 11.81
CA LYS A 290 -14.53 2.24 11.53
C LYS A 290 -15.66 2.12 12.52
N GLY A 291 -16.33 3.24 12.83
CA GLY A 291 -17.48 3.29 13.70
C GLY A 291 -17.18 3.01 15.17
N SER A 292 -18.15 2.47 15.89
CA SER A 292 -18.06 2.13 17.31
C SER A 292 -18.88 0.88 17.62
N ILE A 293 -18.55 0.24 18.74
CA ILE A 293 -19.24 -0.96 19.25
C ILE A 293 -19.59 -0.77 20.72
N LYS A 294 -20.77 -1.21 21.11
CA LYS A 294 -21.27 -1.14 22.49
C LYS A 294 -21.58 -2.53 23.04
N VAL A 295 -21.57 -2.64 24.35
CA VAL A 295 -22.08 -3.83 25.03
C VAL A 295 -23.56 -4.01 24.71
N ASN A 296 -23.98 -5.23 24.39
CA ASN A 296 -25.28 -5.67 23.89
C ASN A 296 -25.59 -5.33 22.43
N ASP A 297 -24.67 -4.72 21.66
CA ASP A 297 -24.85 -4.58 20.22
C ASP A 297 -24.91 -5.95 19.53
N GLU A 298 -25.71 -6.04 18.46
CA GLU A 298 -25.64 -7.15 17.52
C GLU A 298 -24.55 -6.88 16.49
N ILE A 299 -23.65 -7.82 16.35
CA ILE A 299 -22.57 -7.81 15.37
C ILE A 299 -22.76 -8.93 14.36
N TYR A 300 -22.23 -8.74 13.16
CA TYR A 300 -22.28 -9.71 12.08
C TYR A 300 -20.88 -10.21 11.74
N TYR A 301 -20.73 -11.53 11.67
CA TYR A 301 -19.54 -12.20 11.15
C TYR A 301 -19.80 -12.64 9.72
N PRO A 302 -19.28 -11.95 8.71
CA PRO A 302 -19.53 -12.29 7.31
C PRO A 302 -19.09 -13.71 6.96
N GLU A 303 -17.92 -14.17 7.42
CA GLU A 303 -17.41 -15.52 7.14
C GLU A 303 -18.30 -16.65 7.66
N LEU A 304 -18.99 -16.41 8.76
CA LEU A 304 -19.94 -17.37 9.35
C LEU A 304 -21.36 -17.15 8.86
N SER A 305 -21.63 -16.05 8.16
CA SER A 305 -22.96 -15.59 7.77
C SER A 305 -23.93 -15.55 8.97
N ASN A 306 -23.45 -15.20 10.16
CA ASN A 306 -24.20 -15.27 11.40
C ASN A 306 -24.06 -14.01 12.26
N LYS A 307 -25.06 -13.78 13.10
CA LYS A 307 -25.13 -12.66 14.05
C LYS A 307 -24.81 -13.13 15.46
N PHE A 308 -24.15 -12.26 16.22
CA PHE A 308 -23.81 -12.52 17.61
C PHE A 308 -24.02 -11.27 18.45
N VAL A 309 -24.21 -11.45 19.76
CA VAL A 309 -24.38 -10.33 20.71
C VAL A 309 -23.12 -10.15 21.53
N VAL A 310 -22.65 -8.91 21.61
CA VAL A 310 -21.53 -8.48 22.43
C VAL A 310 -21.92 -8.53 23.91
N LYS A 311 -21.17 -9.28 24.73
CA LYS A 311 -21.45 -9.39 26.16
C LYS A 311 -20.56 -8.51 27.02
N GLU A 312 -19.31 -8.35 26.63
CA GLU A 312 -18.35 -7.52 27.32
C GLU A 312 -17.33 -6.98 26.31
N ILE A 313 -16.84 -5.78 26.52
CA ILE A 313 -15.75 -5.18 25.75
C ILE A 313 -14.65 -4.81 26.73
N GLN A 314 -13.42 -5.16 26.43
CA GLN A 314 -12.25 -4.79 27.21
C GLN A 314 -11.23 -4.04 26.34
N ILE A 315 -10.69 -2.94 26.87
CA ILE A 315 -9.53 -2.21 26.35
C ILE A 315 -8.43 -2.33 27.39
N PHE A 316 -7.26 -2.86 27.03
CA PHE A 316 -6.13 -3.08 27.92
C PHE A 316 -6.53 -3.73 29.28
N LYS A 317 -7.32 -4.81 29.25
CA LYS A 317 -7.85 -5.60 30.39
C LYS A 317 -8.90 -4.88 31.23
N LYS A 318 -9.33 -3.69 30.90
CA LYS A 318 -10.39 -2.97 31.61
C LYS A 318 -11.70 -3.05 30.83
N SER A 319 -12.79 -3.36 31.51
CA SER A 319 -14.13 -3.43 30.91
C SER A 319 -14.61 -2.03 30.59
N VAL A 320 -15.09 -1.83 29.35
CA VAL A 320 -15.66 -0.59 28.84
C VAL A 320 -17.05 -0.84 28.27
N LYS A 321 -17.91 0.19 28.26
CA LYS A 321 -19.26 0.08 27.68
C LYS A 321 -19.26 0.29 26.18
N ILE A 322 -18.32 1.10 25.68
CA ILE A 322 -18.19 1.49 24.27
C ILE A 322 -16.72 1.48 23.90
N ALA A 323 -16.43 1.06 22.66
CA ALA A 323 -15.14 1.23 22.02
C ALA A 323 -15.33 1.81 20.62
N SER A 324 -14.37 2.60 20.14
CA SER A 324 -14.45 3.39 18.92
C SER A 324 -13.26 3.14 17.99
N LYS A 325 -13.32 3.72 16.79
CA LYS A 325 -12.23 3.64 15.80
C LYS A 325 -10.85 3.89 16.44
N GLY A 326 -9.91 3.01 16.11
CA GLY A 326 -8.53 3.01 16.62
C GLY A 326 -8.33 2.15 17.88
N ASP A 327 -9.40 1.85 18.64
CA ASP A 327 -9.28 1.09 19.88
C ASP A 327 -8.91 -0.37 19.64
N ARG A 328 -7.95 -0.86 20.43
CA ARG A 328 -7.59 -2.27 20.54
C ARG A 328 -8.51 -2.94 21.56
N VAL A 329 -9.35 -3.87 21.13
CA VAL A 329 -10.43 -4.43 21.92
C VAL A 329 -10.34 -5.95 22.10
N GLY A 330 -10.82 -6.43 23.24
CA GLY A 330 -11.22 -7.81 23.45
C GLY A 330 -12.75 -7.85 23.60
N ILE A 331 -13.43 -8.54 22.70
CA ILE A 331 -14.90 -8.63 22.64
C ILE A 331 -15.32 -10.01 23.08
N LEU A 332 -16.04 -10.10 24.19
CA LEU A 332 -16.63 -11.35 24.68
C LEU A 332 -17.94 -11.64 23.96
N ILE A 333 -18.00 -12.79 23.32
CA ILE A 333 -19.14 -13.25 22.52
C ILE A 333 -19.58 -14.63 23.00
N LYS A 334 -20.89 -14.82 23.25
CA LYS A 334 -21.42 -16.12 23.58
C LYS A 334 -21.69 -16.94 22.31
N ASN A 335 -21.61 -18.27 22.45
CA ASN A 335 -21.96 -19.23 21.39
C ASN A 335 -21.16 -19.08 20.10
N LEU A 336 -19.98 -18.45 20.16
CA LEU A 336 -19.06 -18.37 19.05
C LEU A 336 -18.10 -19.55 19.12
N ASP A 337 -18.03 -20.37 18.05
CA ASP A 337 -17.02 -21.41 17.93
C ASP A 337 -15.70 -20.80 17.43
N ASN A 338 -14.64 -20.96 18.20
CA ASN A 338 -13.35 -20.32 17.95
C ASN A 338 -12.47 -21.05 16.94
N GLN A 339 -12.81 -22.28 16.52
CA GLN A 339 -11.90 -23.10 15.70
C GLN A 339 -11.69 -22.61 14.26
N LYS A 340 -12.48 -21.62 13.81
CA LYS A 340 -12.47 -21.14 12.41
C LYS A 340 -12.33 -19.62 12.25
N ILE A 341 -12.05 -18.88 13.33
CA ILE A 341 -12.24 -17.43 13.35
C ILE A 341 -10.94 -16.72 13.78
N GLU A 342 -9.92 -16.83 12.95
CA GLU A 342 -8.73 -16.00 13.05
C GLU A 342 -8.60 -15.15 11.80
N ARG A 343 -8.10 -13.92 11.98
CA ARG A 343 -7.85 -12.95 10.89
C ARG A 343 -9.09 -12.67 10.04
N THR A 344 -10.20 -12.38 10.70
CA THR A 344 -11.50 -12.11 10.09
C THR A 344 -11.98 -10.67 10.35
N ILE A 345 -13.19 -10.35 9.89
CA ILE A 345 -13.80 -9.05 10.01
C ILE A 345 -15.14 -9.19 10.74
N ILE A 346 -15.40 -8.26 11.66
CA ILE A 346 -16.72 -8.04 12.26
C ILE A 346 -17.30 -6.76 11.70
N THR A 347 -18.61 -6.79 11.41
CA THR A 347 -19.36 -5.59 10.97
C THR A 347 -20.62 -5.39 11.77
N SER A 348 -21.24 -4.21 11.64
CA SER A 348 -22.63 -4.04 12.03
C SER A 348 -23.55 -4.87 11.13
N VAL A 349 -24.70 -5.25 11.65
CA VAL A 349 -25.71 -5.99 10.89
C VAL A 349 -26.20 -5.16 9.71
N GLY A 350 -26.22 -5.76 8.51
CA GLY A 350 -26.66 -5.09 7.28
C GLY A 350 -25.66 -4.12 6.66
N SER A 351 -24.41 -4.10 7.12
CA SER A 351 -23.36 -3.28 6.52
C SER A 351 -23.12 -3.67 5.06
N LYS A 352 -23.07 -2.66 4.17
CA LYS A 352 -22.71 -2.79 2.75
C LYS A 352 -21.24 -2.43 2.46
N GLU A 353 -20.46 -2.16 3.50
CA GLU A 353 -19.09 -1.70 3.37
C GLU A 353 -18.06 -2.80 3.20
N VAL A 354 -18.49 -4.04 3.34
CA VAL A 354 -17.63 -5.23 3.21
C VAL A 354 -18.17 -6.11 2.10
N ASN A 355 -17.26 -6.55 1.23
CA ASN A 355 -17.58 -7.39 0.08
C ASN A 355 -16.81 -8.69 0.10
N TYR A 356 -17.45 -9.74 -0.42
CA TYR A 356 -16.78 -10.98 -0.80
C TYR A 356 -16.13 -10.80 -2.17
N LEU A 357 -14.83 -10.95 -2.24
CA LEU A 357 -14.08 -10.74 -3.47
C LEU A 357 -13.46 -12.03 -3.98
N GLU A 358 -13.63 -12.28 -5.27
CA GLU A 358 -12.90 -13.29 -6.03
C GLU A 358 -11.76 -12.68 -6.85
N GLY A 359 -11.72 -11.35 -6.92
CA GLY A 359 -10.75 -10.56 -7.66
C GLY A 359 -11.27 -9.18 -7.99
N GLY A 360 -10.66 -8.51 -8.95
CA GLY A 360 -11.08 -7.17 -9.36
C GLY A 360 -10.06 -6.44 -10.20
N ILE A 361 -10.26 -5.12 -10.32
CA ILE A 361 -9.32 -4.21 -10.95
C ILE A 361 -8.65 -3.37 -9.88
N PHE A 362 -7.34 -3.36 -9.90
CA PHE A 362 -6.48 -2.77 -8.90
C PHE A 362 -5.60 -1.71 -9.55
N LEU A 363 -5.50 -0.55 -8.93
CA LEU A 363 -4.49 0.45 -9.23
C LEU A 363 -3.24 0.12 -8.41
N LEU A 364 -2.07 0.11 -9.02
CA LEU A 364 -0.84 -0.24 -8.33
C LEU A 364 0.34 0.66 -8.74
N LYS A 365 1.29 0.72 -7.84
CA LYS A 365 2.62 1.31 -8.05
C LYS A 365 3.66 0.27 -7.66
N LYS A 366 4.69 0.13 -8.50
CA LYS A 366 5.83 -0.73 -8.18
C LYS A 366 6.64 -0.12 -7.03
N ILE A 367 7.17 -0.94 -6.14
CA ILE A 367 8.05 -0.50 -5.06
C ILE A 367 9.46 -0.28 -5.63
N ASN A 368 10.03 0.91 -5.42
CA ASN A 368 11.33 1.31 -5.98
C ASN A 368 12.48 0.38 -5.59
N LEU A 369 12.38 -0.25 -4.42
CA LEU A 369 13.39 -1.17 -3.90
C LEU A 369 13.29 -2.57 -4.54
N TYR A 370 12.18 -2.91 -5.16
CA TYR A 370 12.00 -4.18 -5.86
C TYR A 370 12.73 -4.18 -7.19
N LYS A 371 13.83 -4.94 -7.27
CA LYS A 371 14.77 -4.92 -8.40
C LYS A 371 14.41 -5.84 -9.57
N ASP A 372 13.42 -6.70 -9.39
CA ASP A 372 12.96 -7.57 -10.47
C ASP A 372 11.80 -6.93 -11.24
N ASP A 373 11.56 -7.40 -12.47
CA ASP A 373 10.38 -7.03 -13.25
C ASP A 373 9.11 -7.63 -12.64
N LEU A 374 8.00 -6.88 -12.68
CA LEU A 374 6.69 -7.44 -12.37
C LEU A 374 6.15 -8.11 -13.63
N LYS A 375 5.97 -9.40 -13.62
CA LYS A 375 5.52 -10.18 -14.79
C LYS A 375 4.04 -10.52 -14.69
N SER A 376 3.31 -10.31 -15.78
CA SER A 376 1.92 -10.75 -15.92
C SER A 376 1.81 -12.27 -15.95
N ASN A 377 0.64 -12.79 -15.58
CA ASN A 377 0.33 -14.22 -15.47
C ASN A 377 1.04 -14.95 -14.32
N LEU A 378 1.86 -14.29 -13.52
CA LEU A 378 2.44 -14.86 -12.31
C LEU A 378 1.50 -14.72 -11.11
N LYS A 379 1.71 -15.59 -10.13
CA LYS A 379 1.05 -15.50 -8.84
C LYS A 379 1.87 -14.64 -7.89
N TYR A 380 1.19 -13.69 -7.26
CA TYR A 380 1.70 -12.87 -6.17
C TYR A 380 0.86 -13.13 -4.92
N TYR A 381 1.46 -12.95 -3.76
CA TYR A 381 0.71 -12.99 -2.52
C TYR A 381 0.29 -11.58 -2.16
N LEU A 382 -1.02 -11.36 -2.10
CA LEU A 382 -1.60 -10.06 -1.77
C LEU A 382 -2.06 -10.04 -0.33
N MET A 383 -1.67 -9.00 0.39
CA MET A 383 -2.18 -8.67 1.72
C MET A 383 -3.16 -7.51 1.57
N ILE A 384 -4.39 -7.71 2.03
CA ILE A 384 -5.49 -6.76 1.95
C ILE A 384 -6.14 -6.68 3.33
N GLY A 385 -5.93 -5.56 4.04
CA GLY A 385 -6.29 -5.47 5.45
C GLY A 385 -5.55 -6.53 6.27
N ASN A 386 -6.29 -7.32 7.05
CA ASN A 386 -5.75 -8.41 7.86
C ASN A 386 -5.76 -9.78 7.14
N GLN A 387 -6.18 -9.83 5.88
CA GLN A 387 -6.28 -11.08 5.11
C GLN A 387 -5.19 -11.18 4.04
N GLY A 388 -4.70 -12.40 3.82
CA GLY A 388 -3.72 -12.70 2.79
C GLY A 388 -4.23 -13.76 1.81
N VAL A 389 -3.98 -13.54 0.52
CA VAL A 389 -4.42 -14.42 -0.55
C VAL A 389 -3.41 -14.48 -1.68
N SER A 390 -3.19 -15.68 -2.23
CA SER A 390 -2.48 -15.82 -3.49
C SER A 390 -3.39 -15.41 -4.65
N ALA A 391 -2.85 -14.65 -5.57
CA ALA A 391 -3.59 -14.09 -6.67
C ALA A 391 -2.78 -14.08 -7.97
N LYS A 392 -3.43 -14.40 -9.06
CA LYS A 392 -2.86 -14.23 -10.41
C LYS A 392 -3.07 -12.77 -10.83
N CYS A 393 -1.99 -12.11 -11.23
CA CYS A 393 -2.02 -10.71 -11.65
C CYS A 393 -1.72 -10.56 -13.14
N ASN A 394 -2.49 -9.70 -13.81
CA ASN A 394 -2.29 -9.34 -15.21
C ASN A 394 -2.25 -7.82 -15.31
N PHE A 395 -1.08 -7.29 -15.69
CA PHE A 395 -0.83 -5.86 -15.70
C PHE A 395 -1.25 -5.23 -17.03
N PHE A 396 -1.73 -3.99 -16.95
CA PHE A 396 -2.08 -3.20 -18.12
C PHE A 396 -1.97 -1.71 -17.80
N ASN A 397 -1.86 -0.89 -18.85
CA ASN A 397 -1.73 0.55 -18.72
C ASN A 397 -2.72 1.28 -19.63
N TYR A 398 -3.09 2.50 -19.23
CA TYR A 398 -3.86 3.44 -20.03
C TYR A 398 -2.96 4.61 -20.40
N ILE A 399 -2.45 4.61 -21.64
CA ILE A 399 -1.41 5.54 -22.09
C ILE A 399 -2.00 6.93 -22.39
N ASN A 400 -3.22 6.96 -22.93
CA ASN A 400 -3.86 8.20 -23.35
C ASN A 400 -4.77 8.74 -22.25
N LYS A 401 -4.44 9.89 -21.65
CA LYS A 401 -5.30 10.63 -20.71
C LYS A 401 -5.57 9.88 -19.39
N LYS A 402 -4.50 9.52 -18.67
CA LYS A 402 -4.59 8.97 -17.29
C LYS A 402 -5.43 9.86 -16.37
N GLU A 403 -5.35 11.17 -16.56
CA GLU A 403 -6.08 12.19 -15.78
C GLU A 403 -7.61 12.04 -15.85
N GLU A 404 -8.14 11.55 -16.98
CA GLU A 404 -9.59 11.32 -17.12
C GLU A 404 -10.13 10.18 -16.26
N LEU A 405 -9.24 9.33 -15.71
CA LEU A 405 -9.60 8.20 -14.87
C LEU A 405 -9.54 8.52 -13.37
N PHE A 406 -9.05 9.71 -13.01
CA PHE A 406 -8.88 10.13 -11.63
C PHE A 406 -9.67 11.40 -11.33
N ASP A 407 -10.49 11.38 -10.28
CA ASP A 407 -11.31 12.54 -9.89
C ASP A 407 -10.50 13.58 -9.13
N ASN A 408 -9.55 13.13 -8.26
CA ASN A 408 -8.61 13.97 -7.53
C ASN A 408 -7.18 13.54 -7.85
N TYR A 409 -6.52 14.35 -8.64
CA TYR A 409 -5.19 14.06 -9.17
C TYR A 409 -4.09 14.29 -8.11
N ASN A 410 -3.84 13.26 -7.30
CA ASN A 410 -2.65 13.24 -6.45
C ASN A 410 -1.88 11.92 -6.67
N ILE A 411 -1.06 11.91 -7.72
CA ILE A 411 -0.26 10.74 -8.13
C ILE A 411 0.69 10.29 -7.02
N ASP A 412 1.14 11.21 -6.16
CA ASP A 412 2.12 10.89 -5.13
C ASP A 412 1.52 10.19 -3.90
N ASN A 413 0.19 10.24 -3.74
CA ASN A 413 -0.49 9.60 -2.63
C ASN A 413 -1.66 8.70 -3.05
N ILE A 414 -1.36 7.41 -3.24
CA ILE A 414 -2.37 6.42 -3.64
C ILE A 414 -3.54 6.31 -2.65
N LYS A 415 -3.33 6.64 -1.37
CA LYS A 415 -4.39 6.64 -0.35
C LYS A 415 -5.45 7.70 -0.64
N LYS A 416 -5.01 8.88 -1.10
CA LYS A 416 -5.87 10.04 -1.42
C LYS A 416 -6.41 10.00 -2.85
N THR A 417 -5.86 9.14 -3.72
CA THR A 417 -6.29 9.03 -5.12
C THR A 417 -7.68 8.41 -5.21
N GLU A 418 -8.61 9.11 -5.80
CA GLU A 418 -9.93 8.60 -6.17
C GLU A 418 -10.02 8.40 -7.68
N ILE A 419 -10.76 7.40 -8.08
CA ILE A 419 -10.96 7.07 -9.49
C ILE A 419 -12.40 7.41 -9.86
N CYS A 420 -12.57 7.91 -11.08
CA CYS A 420 -13.87 8.26 -11.61
C CYS A 420 -14.83 7.04 -11.62
N GLU A 421 -16.11 7.32 -11.84
CA GLU A 421 -17.14 6.31 -11.87
C GLU A 421 -16.81 5.14 -12.81
N LYS A 422 -17.29 3.96 -12.44
CA LYS A 422 -17.09 2.69 -13.17
C LYS A 422 -17.38 2.81 -14.67
N ASN A 423 -18.43 3.56 -15.04
CA ASN A 423 -18.84 3.74 -16.43
C ASN A 423 -17.80 4.52 -17.26
N LYS A 424 -17.05 5.43 -16.65
CA LYS A 424 -15.96 6.15 -17.33
C LYS A 424 -14.72 5.27 -17.55
N PHE A 425 -14.54 4.23 -16.75
CA PHE A 425 -13.46 3.27 -16.89
C PHE A 425 -13.76 2.22 -17.99
N TYR A 426 -15.00 1.72 -18.03
CA TYR A 426 -15.43 0.81 -19.07
C TYR A 426 -15.53 1.48 -20.44
N GLY A 427 -15.28 0.72 -21.49
CA GLY A 427 -15.28 1.21 -22.87
C GLY A 427 -13.98 1.83 -23.34
N LYS A 428 -13.05 2.16 -22.43
CA LYS A 428 -11.69 2.62 -22.80
C LYS A 428 -10.79 1.46 -23.17
N GLU A 429 -9.82 1.71 -24.05
CA GLU A 429 -8.82 0.71 -24.44
C GLU A 429 -7.57 0.83 -23.56
N PHE A 430 -7.14 -0.30 -23.04
CA PHE A 430 -5.92 -0.45 -22.25
C PHE A 430 -4.92 -1.32 -22.99
N THR A 431 -3.64 -1.10 -22.74
CA THR A 431 -2.55 -1.91 -23.29
C THR A 431 -2.08 -2.93 -22.27
N PHE A 432 -2.10 -4.21 -22.63
CA PHE A 432 -1.57 -5.28 -21.81
C PHE A 432 -0.05 -5.21 -21.73
N LEU A 433 0.47 -5.35 -20.53
CA LEU A 433 1.89 -5.38 -20.23
C LEU A 433 2.30 -6.82 -19.89
N GLU A 434 3.26 -7.37 -20.62
CA GLU A 434 3.83 -8.68 -20.28
C GLU A 434 4.66 -8.58 -19.00
N LYS A 435 5.32 -7.43 -18.84
CA LYS A 435 6.09 -7.07 -17.66
C LYS A 435 6.06 -5.55 -17.42
N ILE A 436 6.31 -5.15 -16.20
CA ILE A 436 6.64 -3.77 -15.79
C ILE A 436 8.11 -3.77 -15.44
N ASP A 437 8.90 -3.01 -16.17
CA ASP A 437 10.36 -2.99 -16.04
C ASP A 437 10.85 -2.31 -14.74
N VAL A 438 12.07 -2.59 -14.36
CA VAL A 438 12.69 -2.05 -13.13
C VAL A 438 12.73 -0.52 -13.13
N ASN A 439 12.87 0.11 -14.29
CA ASN A 439 13.01 1.56 -14.43
C ASN A 439 11.69 2.34 -14.41
N GLU A 440 10.53 1.65 -14.44
CA GLU A 440 9.21 2.27 -14.45
C GLU A 440 8.65 2.51 -13.02
N ASN A 441 9.49 3.00 -12.12
CA ASN A 441 9.19 3.09 -10.69
C ASN A 441 8.21 4.22 -10.30
N ASN A 442 8.03 5.23 -11.15
CA ASN A 442 7.21 6.41 -10.83
C ASN A 442 5.83 6.40 -11.46
N GLU A 443 5.48 5.36 -12.21
CA GLU A 443 4.19 5.25 -12.88
C GLU A 443 3.19 4.39 -12.12
N TYR A 444 1.90 4.74 -12.30
CA TYR A 444 0.80 3.89 -11.86
C TYR A 444 0.38 2.97 -13.00
N PHE A 445 0.09 1.73 -12.62
CA PHE A 445 -0.40 0.67 -13.48
C PHE A 445 -1.72 0.15 -12.97
N PHE A 446 -2.42 -0.57 -13.83
CA PHE A 446 -3.59 -1.32 -13.44
C PHE A 446 -3.29 -2.80 -13.47
N ALA A 447 -3.97 -3.56 -12.61
CA ALA A 447 -3.96 -5.01 -12.67
C ALA A 447 -5.37 -5.57 -12.66
N TYR A 448 -5.60 -6.52 -13.53
CA TYR A 448 -6.69 -7.47 -13.36
C TYR A 448 -6.18 -8.59 -12.45
N VAL A 449 -6.83 -8.74 -11.30
CA VAL A 449 -6.41 -9.66 -10.24
C VAL A 449 -7.48 -10.71 -10.04
N LYS A 450 -7.08 -12.00 -10.00
CA LYS A 450 -7.94 -13.13 -9.71
C LYS A 450 -7.38 -13.88 -8.51
N PHE A 451 -8.16 -14.01 -7.46
CA PHE A 451 -7.78 -14.69 -6.23
C PHE A 451 -7.91 -16.20 -6.32
N ASP A 452 -7.04 -16.93 -5.65
CA ASP A 452 -7.16 -18.41 -5.54
C ASP A 452 -8.32 -18.82 -4.61
N LYS A 453 -8.72 -17.96 -3.69
CA LYS A 453 -9.88 -18.15 -2.80
C LYS A 453 -10.63 -16.83 -2.58
N LYS A 454 -11.94 -16.91 -2.30
CA LYS A 454 -12.71 -15.73 -1.89
C LYS A 454 -12.18 -15.16 -0.58
N ILE A 455 -12.11 -13.85 -0.49
CA ILE A 455 -11.76 -13.11 0.72
C ILE A 455 -12.84 -12.07 1.03
N ILE A 456 -12.87 -11.62 2.28
CA ILE A 456 -13.81 -10.61 2.74
C ILE A 456 -13.01 -9.37 3.10
N VAL A 457 -13.27 -8.27 2.43
CA VAL A 457 -12.52 -7.03 2.64
C VAL A 457 -13.44 -5.82 2.62
N PRO A 458 -13.10 -4.75 3.35
CA PRO A 458 -13.74 -3.46 3.20
C PRO A 458 -13.53 -2.88 1.80
N ASN A 459 -14.47 -2.02 1.40
CA ASN A 459 -14.39 -1.31 0.12
C ASN A 459 -13.17 -0.37 0.07
N LYS A 460 -12.63 -0.15 -1.13
CA LYS A 460 -11.55 0.81 -1.40
C LYS A 460 -10.26 0.60 -0.57
N MET A 461 -9.99 -0.65 -0.18
CA MET A 461 -8.81 -0.98 0.63
C MET A 461 -7.50 -0.84 -0.15
N ILE A 462 -6.45 -0.50 0.60
CA ILE A 462 -5.07 -0.58 0.14
C ILE A 462 -4.62 -2.04 0.24
N PHE A 463 -3.82 -2.46 -0.70
CA PHE A 463 -3.20 -3.78 -0.72
C PHE A 463 -1.69 -3.68 -0.91
N LEU A 464 -1.00 -4.73 -0.51
CA LEU A 464 0.43 -4.91 -0.73
C LEU A 464 0.67 -6.25 -1.41
N GLY A 465 1.40 -6.22 -2.52
CA GLY A 465 1.79 -7.41 -3.29
C GLY A 465 3.22 -7.83 -2.99
N THR A 466 3.41 -9.11 -2.71
CA THR A 466 4.71 -9.70 -2.42
C THR A 466 4.99 -10.88 -3.35
N ASN A 467 6.24 -11.05 -3.70
CA ASN A 467 6.72 -12.26 -4.36
C ASN A 467 7.26 -13.22 -3.29
N ILE A 468 6.53 -14.33 -3.06
CA ILE A 468 6.85 -15.27 -1.96
C ILE A 468 7.97 -16.24 -2.34
N ASP A 469 8.17 -16.45 -3.65
CA ASP A 469 9.17 -17.39 -4.16
C ASP A 469 10.62 -16.88 -3.95
N ILE A 470 10.76 -15.63 -3.47
CA ILE A 470 12.07 -15.03 -3.16
C ILE A 470 12.43 -15.34 -1.70
N ASP A 471 13.46 -16.14 -1.49
CA ASP A 471 14.07 -16.31 -0.18
C ASP A 471 15.12 -15.20 0.07
N ILE A 472 14.85 -14.38 1.12
CA ILE A 472 15.74 -13.28 1.50
C ILE A 472 17.11 -13.78 1.97
N SER A 473 17.16 -14.95 2.61
CA SER A 473 18.40 -15.51 3.19
C SER A 473 19.40 -15.88 2.12
N GLU A 474 18.93 -16.37 0.97
CA GLU A 474 19.78 -16.82 -0.12
C GLU A 474 20.09 -15.73 -1.15
N ASN A 475 19.12 -14.87 -1.50
CA ASN A 475 19.23 -13.99 -2.67
C ASN A 475 19.42 -12.51 -2.36
N LYS A 476 19.35 -12.06 -1.10
CA LYS A 476 19.40 -10.63 -0.71
C LYS A 476 18.44 -9.72 -1.51
N LYS A 477 17.31 -10.27 -1.99
CA LYS A 477 16.32 -9.57 -2.79
C LYS A 477 15.12 -9.17 -1.95
N ASP A 478 14.57 -7.99 -2.24
CA ASP A 478 13.35 -7.51 -1.60
C ASP A 478 12.13 -8.29 -2.10
N ARG A 479 11.25 -8.70 -1.18
CA ARG A 479 10.01 -9.41 -1.52
C ARG A 479 8.83 -8.50 -1.78
N LEU A 480 8.86 -7.29 -1.24
CA LEU A 480 7.81 -6.30 -1.42
C LEU A 480 7.85 -5.78 -2.84
N ALA A 481 6.90 -6.17 -3.67
CA ALA A 481 6.95 -5.97 -5.11
C ALA A 481 6.18 -4.71 -5.56
N PHE A 482 4.95 -4.55 -5.07
CA PHE A 482 4.07 -3.44 -5.44
C PHE A 482 3.01 -3.21 -4.37
N TYR A 483 2.41 -2.05 -4.37
CA TYR A 483 1.28 -1.69 -3.51
C TYR A 483 0.24 -0.92 -4.30
N GLY A 484 -0.96 -0.80 -3.75
CA GLY A 484 -1.99 -0.11 -4.47
C GLY A 484 -3.33 -0.05 -3.77
N LYS A 485 -4.35 0.32 -4.54
CA LYS A 485 -5.73 0.48 -4.09
C LYS A 485 -6.67 -0.37 -4.93
N ILE A 486 -7.62 -1.03 -4.29
CA ILE A 486 -8.68 -1.75 -4.99
C ILE A 486 -9.64 -0.72 -5.57
N ILE A 487 -9.83 -0.77 -6.90
CA ILE A 487 -10.68 0.16 -7.61
C ILE A 487 -12.09 -0.39 -7.73
N PHE A 488 -12.19 -1.56 -8.34
CA PHE A 488 -13.45 -2.22 -8.61
C PHE A 488 -13.44 -3.61 -8.02
N THR A 489 -14.47 -3.87 -7.23
CA THR A 489 -14.75 -5.16 -6.65
C THR A 489 -16.02 -5.65 -7.28
N ASN A 490 -15.96 -6.78 -7.98
CA ASN A 490 -17.17 -7.42 -8.50
C ASN A 490 -17.25 -8.84 -7.99
N ASN A 491 -18.36 -9.16 -7.38
CA ASN A 491 -18.71 -10.54 -7.08
C ASN A 491 -18.95 -11.34 -8.37
N ASP A 492 -19.31 -10.65 -9.46
CA ASP A 492 -19.40 -11.23 -10.80
C ASP A 492 -18.24 -10.74 -11.69
N LEU A 493 -17.19 -11.53 -11.74
CA LEU A 493 -16.05 -11.29 -12.63
C LEU A 493 -16.44 -11.25 -14.12
N LYS A 494 -17.60 -11.81 -14.50
CA LYS A 494 -18.06 -11.76 -15.90
C LYS A 494 -18.33 -10.33 -16.36
N GLU A 495 -18.85 -9.46 -15.48
CA GLU A 495 -19.07 -8.05 -15.81
C GLU A 495 -17.76 -7.33 -16.12
N ILE A 496 -16.69 -7.61 -15.37
CA ILE A 496 -15.36 -7.08 -15.63
C ILE A 496 -14.85 -7.58 -16.98
N TYR A 497 -14.98 -8.87 -17.27
CA TYR A 497 -14.51 -9.46 -18.52
C TYR A 497 -15.17 -8.89 -19.77
N THR A 498 -16.47 -8.59 -19.69
CA THR A 498 -17.22 -8.10 -20.86
C THR A 498 -17.00 -6.63 -21.14
N ASN A 499 -16.69 -5.83 -20.12
CA ASN A 499 -16.65 -4.36 -20.25
C ASN A 499 -15.23 -3.79 -20.35
N LEU A 500 -14.20 -4.57 -19.95
CA LEU A 500 -12.81 -4.11 -19.99
C LEU A 500 -12.13 -4.54 -21.30
N LYS A 501 -11.70 -3.56 -22.10
CA LYS A 501 -11.00 -3.81 -23.37
C LYS A 501 -9.49 -3.67 -23.18
N ILE A 502 -8.80 -4.81 -22.99
CA ILE A 502 -7.34 -4.84 -22.90
C ILE A 502 -6.78 -5.42 -24.20
N ALA A 503 -5.97 -4.65 -24.91
CA ALA A 503 -5.31 -5.04 -26.15
C ALA A 503 -3.85 -5.44 -25.87
N LYS A 504 -3.42 -6.55 -26.45
CA LYS A 504 -2.01 -6.89 -26.56
C LYS A 504 -1.52 -6.44 -27.93
N ASN A 505 -0.52 -5.55 -27.92
CA ASN A 505 0.16 -5.16 -29.13
C ASN A 505 1.06 -6.31 -29.58
N LYS A 506 0.89 -6.72 -30.80
CA LYS A 506 1.73 -7.73 -31.48
C LYS A 506 2.23 -7.13 -32.77
N THR A 507 3.42 -7.50 -33.14
CA THR A 507 3.99 -7.17 -34.45
C THR A 507 3.92 -8.40 -35.32
N LYS A 508 3.40 -8.27 -36.52
CA LYS A 508 3.55 -9.27 -37.56
C LYS A 508 4.68 -8.86 -38.49
N GLU A 509 5.53 -9.79 -38.77
CA GLU A 509 6.62 -9.58 -39.71
C GLU A 509 6.25 -10.05 -41.12
N GLY A 510 6.76 -9.32 -42.07
CA GLY A 510 6.63 -9.63 -43.47
C GLY A 510 7.86 -9.23 -44.25
N ARG A 511 7.93 -9.66 -45.52
CA ARG A 511 9.05 -9.31 -46.40
C ARG A 511 8.54 -8.90 -47.78
N ILE A 512 9.29 -8.00 -48.43
CA ILE A 512 9.06 -7.60 -49.81
C ILE A 512 9.46 -8.75 -50.70
N ILE A 513 8.58 -9.15 -51.62
CA ILE A 513 8.86 -10.19 -52.58
C ILE A 513 9.32 -9.59 -53.91
N ARG A 514 8.65 -8.50 -54.30
CA ARG A 514 8.88 -7.86 -55.61
C ARG A 514 8.44 -6.40 -55.52
N VAL A 515 9.26 -5.50 -56.07
CA VAL A 515 8.91 -4.10 -56.35
C VAL A 515 8.29 -4.04 -57.74
N ILE A 516 7.28 -3.24 -57.96
CA ILE A 516 6.63 -3.04 -59.26
C ILE A 516 7.47 -2.05 -60.09
N PRO A 517 8.00 -2.45 -61.25
CA PRO A 517 8.95 -1.59 -62.00
C PRO A 517 8.36 -0.30 -62.55
N GLU A 518 7.06 -0.27 -62.74
CA GLU A 518 6.32 0.91 -63.25
C GLU A 518 6.13 1.97 -62.17
N ASP A 519 6.19 1.59 -60.93
CA ASP A 519 6.08 2.48 -59.78
C ASP A 519 6.91 1.90 -58.60
N ASN A 520 8.13 2.37 -58.43
CA ASN A 520 9.07 1.91 -57.41
C ASN A 520 8.58 2.13 -55.96
N LYS A 521 7.46 2.84 -55.76
CA LYS A 521 6.79 2.99 -54.46
C LYS A 521 5.86 1.84 -54.13
N ILE A 522 5.51 1.00 -55.11
CA ILE A 522 4.59 -0.08 -54.91
C ILE A 522 5.33 -1.43 -54.90
N ALA A 523 5.11 -2.20 -53.82
CA ALA A 523 5.68 -3.55 -53.72
C ALA A 523 4.64 -4.60 -53.35
N ILE A 524 4.96 -5.86 -53.72
CA ILE A 524 4.25 -7.04 -53.31
C ILE A 524 4.96 -7.61 -52.08
N VAL A 525 4.20 -7.73 -50.96
CA VAL A 525 4.70 -8.23 -49.68
C VAL A 525 4.02 -9.53 -49.25
N ARG A 526 4.70 -10.31 -48.43
CA ARG A 526 4.21 -11.58 -47.88
C ARG A 526 4.52 -11.64 -46.38
N GLY A 527 3.74 -12.46 -45.61
CA GLY A 527 3.98 -12.74 -44.19
C GLY A 527 2.84 -12.26 -43.27
N PHE A 528 2.08 -11.29 -43.67
CA PHE A 528 1.04 -10.67 -42.84
C PHE A 528 -0.26 -11.46 -42.70
N ILE A 529 -0.57 -12.34 -43.70
CA ILE A 529 -1.77 -13.15 -43.70
C ILE A 529 -1.46 -14.60 -44.13
N LYS A 530 -2.02 -15.55 -43.41
CA LYS A 530 -1.95 -16.97 -43.78
C LYS A 530 -3.00 -17.29 -44.85
N LYS A 531 -2.73 -18.28 -45.71
CA LYS A 531 -3.59 -18.70 -46.80
C LYS A 531 -5.02 -19.05 -46.33
N GLU A 532 -5.14 -19.64 -45.14
CA GLU A 532 -6.41 -20.04 -44.51
C GLU A 532 -7.30 -18.86 -44.07
N ASN A 533 -6.74 -17.66 -43.95
CA ASN A 533 -7.41 -16.49 -43.43
C ASN A 533 -7.66 -15.39 -44.48
N MET A 534 -7.71 -15.76 -45.75
CA MET A 534 -7.89 -14.83 -46.87
C MET A 534 -9.19 -14.01 -46.81
N GLY A 535 -10.26 -14.55 -46.21
CA GLY A 535 -11.52 -13.80 -45.99
C GLY A 535 -11.35 -12.51 -45.14
N ASN A 536 -10.29 -12.39 -44.36
CA ASN A 536 -10.03 -11.27 -43.49
C ASN A 536 -9.15 -10.16 -44.12
N ILE A 537 -8.86 -10.23 -45.41
CA ILE A 537 -8.03 -9.22 -46.12
C ILE A 537 -8.64 -7.82 -46.03
N LYS A 538 -9.96 -7.70 -46.09
CA LYS A 538 -10.65 -6.40 -45.98
C LYS A 538 -10.25 -5.65 -44.69
N ASN A 539 -9.95 -6.36 -43.63
CA ASN A 539 -9.53 -5.79 -42.34
C ASN A 539 -8.05 -5.33 -42.31
N LEU A 540 -7.28 -5.65 -43.35
CA LEU A 540 -5.88 -5.26 -43.47
C LEU A 540 -5.68 -4.08 -44.43
N ILE A 541 -6.60 -3.87 -45.36
CA ILE A 541 -6.54 -2.76 -46.32
C ILE A 541 -6.58 -1.43 -45.54
N GLY A 542 -5.66 -0.54 -45.89
CA GLY A 542 -5.51 0.76 -45.23
C GLY A 542 -4.60 0.77 -44.00
N LYS A 543 -4.14 -0.40 -43.51
CA LYS A 543 -3.19 -0.46 -42.40
C LYS A 543 -1.78 -0.09 -42.84
N GLU A 544 -1.06 0.54 -41.91
CA GLU A 544 0.35 0.91 -42.09
C GLU A 544 1.29 -0.23 -41.73
N ILE A 545 2.41 -0.26 -42.44
CA ILE A 545 3.51 -1.21 -42.26
C ILE A 545 4.79 -0.39 -42.20
N TYR A 546 5.70 -0.79 -41.33
CA TYR A 546 6.96 -0.09 -41.10
C TYR A 546 8.12 -0.97 -41.55
N GLY A 547 9.03 -0.43 -42.36
CA GLY A 547 10.26 -1.10 -42.79
C GLY A 547 11.40 -0.89 -41.80
N LYS A 548 12.08 -2.00 -41.45
CA LYS A 548 13.30 -1.99 -40.63
C LYS A 548 14.41 -2.67 -41.43
N LYS A 549 15.57 -2.02 -41.53
CA LYS A 549 16.75 -2.68 -42.12
C LYS A 549 17.25 -3.77 -41.16
N GLU A 550 17.60 -4.95 -41.67
CA GLU A 550 18.33 -5.97 -40.90
C GLU A 550 19.76 -5.44 -40.70
N ASP A 551 20.15 -5.16 -39.45
CA ASP A 551 21.51 -4.80 -39.07
C ASP A 551 22.41 -6.02 -39.29
N ASN A 552 23.21 -6.04 -40.34
CA ASN A 552 24.35 -6.95 -40.43
C ASN A 552 25.42 -6.44 -39.42
N GLN A 553 25.63 -7.23 -38.37
CA GLN A 553 26.79 -7.06 -37.50
C GLN A 553 28.04 -7.26 -38.32
N ASP A 554 28.62 -6.18 -38.84
CA ASP A 554 30.06 -6.02 -39.11
C ASP A 554 30.31 -4.65 -39.76
N ASN A 555 31.06 -3.80 -39.04
CA ASN A 555 31.79 -2.60 -39.54
C ASN A 555 30.95 -1.46 -40.15
N GLU A 556 30.44 -0.56 -39.34
CA GLU A 556 30.18 0.81 -39.78
C GLU A 556 30.81 1.85 -38.84
N ASN A 557 31.57 2.76 -39.45
CA ASN A 557 32.22 3.90 -38.80
C ASN A 557 31.20 4.88 -38.24
N GLU A 558 31.53 5.50 -37.09
CA GLU A 558 30.67 6.43 -36.34
C GLU A 558 30.29 7.74 -37.08
N GLU A 559 30.83 8.00 -38.27
CA GLU A 559 30.56 9.22 -39.04
C GLU A 559 29.28 9.16 -39.92
N ASP A 560 28.74 7.99 -40.25
CA ASP A 560 27.54 7.81 -41.08
C ASP A 560 26.19 7.87 -40.32
N LYS A 561 26.22 8.10 -39.03
CA LYS A 561 25.01 8.16 -38.17
C LYS A 561 24.20 9.46 -38.24
N LYS A 562 24.50 10.39 -39.13
CA LYS A 562 23.84 11.70 -39.26
C LYS A 562 22.92 11.86 -40.46
N GLU A 563 22.77 10.88 -41.32
CA GLU A 563 21.68 10.94 -42.31
C GLU A 563 20.36 10.49 -41.66
N LYS A 564 19.40 11.38 -41.64
CA LYS A 564 18.04 11.23 -41.18
C LYS A 564 17.44 9.91 -41.69
N ASP A 565 17.28 8.93 -40.83
CA ASP A 565 16.48 7.72 -41.09
C ASP A 565 15.02 8.12 -41.35
N GLU A 566 14.68 8.47 -42.57
CA GLU A 566 13.29 8.51 -43.01
C GLU A 566 12.73 7.10 -42.90
N LYS A 567 11.84 6.87 -41.92
CA LYS A 567 11.18 5.60 -41.70
C LYS A 567 10.41 5.19 -42.96
N LEU A 568 10.76 4.04 -43.53
CA LEU A 568 9.99 3.45 -44.60
C LEU A 568 8.59 3.08 -44.09
N ILE A 569 7.56 3.79 -44.53
CA ILE A 569 6.18 3.57 -44.15
C ILE A 569 5.40 3.12 -45.38
N GLY A 570 4.72 1.98 -45.29
CA GLY A 570 3.89 1.45 -46.37
C GLY A 570 2.44 1.32 -45.94
N LYS A 571 1.51 1.53 -46.87
CA LYS A 571 0.07 1.34 -46.67
C LYS A 571 -0.45 0.20 -47.54
N ILE A 572 -1.18 -0.73 -46.94
CA ILE A 572 -1.78 -1.87 -47.69
C ILE A 572 -2.90 -1.34 -48.58
N ILE A 573 -2.77 -1.51 -49.91
CA ILE A 573 -3.76 -1.05 -50.88
C ILE A 573 -4.76 -2.16 -51.19
N SER A 574 -4.26 -3.38 -51.50
CA SER A 574 -5.10 -4.49 -51.94
C SER A 574 -4.44 -5.85 -51.70
N SER A 575 -5.19 -6.93 -51.96
CA SER A 575 -4.63 -8.26 -52.11
C SER A 575 -3.96 -8.42 -53.48
N PHE A 576 -2.97 -9.31 -53.53
CA PHE A 576 -2.33 -9.69 -54.78
C PHE A 576 -2.34 -11.25 -54.96
N GLY A 577 -3.17 -11.73 -55.90
CA GLY A 577 -3.33 -13.14 -56.14
C GLY A 577 -3.97 -13.92 -54.97
N GLN A 578 -3.91 -15.27 -55.05
CA GLN A 578 -4.63 -16.15 -54.10
C GLN A 578 -3.79 -16.66 -52.91
N VAL A 579 -2.55 -16.19 -52.68
CA VAL A 579 -1.57 -16.84 -51.79
C VAL A 579 -1.12 -15.97 -50.63
N GLY A 580 -1.99 -15.12 -50.09
CA GLY A 580 -1.64 -14.30 -48.91
C GLY A 580 -0.60 -13.21 -49.18
N LYS A 581 -0.50 -12.79 -50.45
CA LYS A 581 0.31 -11.65 -50.87
C LYS A 581 -0.53 -10.37 -50.84
N LEU A 582 0.11 -9.25 -50.46
CA LEU A 582 -0.54 -7.97 -50.39
C LEU A 582 0.21 -6.95 -51.27
N LYS A 583 -0.51 -5.99 -51.85
CA LYS A 583 0.04 -4.85 -52.55
C LYS A 583 0.14 -3.70 -51.58
N VAL A 584 1.33 -3.11 -51.43
CA VAL A 584 1.63 -2.04 -50.47
C VAL A 584 2.25 -0.88 -51.20
N GLU A 585 1.77 0.33 -50.89
CA GLU A 585 2.34 1.58 -51.36
C GLU A 585 3.16 2.22 -50.24
N PHE A 586 4.40 2.57 -50.54
CA PHE A 586 5.34 3.14 -49.60
C PHE A 586 5.50 4.64 -49.79
N ASN A 587 5.84 5.36 -48.73
CA ASN A 587 6.07 6.81 -48.73
C ASN A 587 7.27 7.25 -49.58
N GLN A 588 8.21 6.32 -49.83
CA GLN A 588 9.41 6.57 -50.64
C GLN A 588 9.71 5.40 -51.59
N GLU A 589 10.57 5.64 -52.57
CA GLU A 589 10.97 4.63 -53.54
C GLU A 589 11.81 3.53 -52.91
N ILE A 590 11.50 2.28 -53.28
CA ILE A 590 12.22 1.10 -52.82
C ILE A 590 13.28 0.73 -53.85
N ASN A 591 14.55 0.70 -53.44
CA ASN A 591 15.62 0.26 -54.32
C ASN A 591 15.45 -1.22 -54.66
N SER A 592 15.24 -1.50 -55.94
CA SER A 592 14.97 -2.85 -56.49
C SER A 592 16.11 -3.83 -56.24
N LYS A 593 17.34 -3.34 -55.90
CA LYS A 593 18.50 -4.19 -55.61
C LYS A 593 18.64 -4.59 -54.13
N ASN A 594 18.17 -3.73 -53.20
CA ASN A 594 18.45 -3.89 -51.78
C ASN A 594 17.19 -4.19 -50.88
N PHE A 595 16.00 -4.40 -51.49
CA PHE A 595 14.78 -4.61 -50.70
C PHE A 595 14.76 -5.94 -49.90
N LYS A 596 15.63 -6.90 -50.22
CA LYS A 596 15.69 -8.20 -49.52
C LYS A 596 16.10 -8.08 -48.04
N ASN A 597 16.81 -7.04 -47.69
CA ASN A 597 17.29 -6.78 -46.32
C ASN A 597 16.30 -5.94 -45.48
N ILE A 598 15.10 -5.69 -46.03
CA ILE A 598 14.04 -4.93 -45.32
C ILE A 598 13.05 -5.92 -44.72
N VAL A 599 12.98 -5.95 -43.40
CA VAL A 599 11.90 -6.60 -42.66
C VAL A 599 10.78 -5.60 -42.49
N LEU A 600 9.58 -6.00 -42.84
CA LEU A 600 8.38 -5.18 -42.68
C LEU A 600 7.64 -5.60 -41.42
N GLU A 601 7.30 -4.64 -40.57
CA GLU A 601 6.57 -4.84 -39.34
C GLU A 601 5.17 -4.21 -39.43
N MET A 602 4.12 -4.95 -39.09
CA MET A 602 2.75 -4.47 -39.00
C MET A 602 2.24 -4.59 -37.58
N PRO A 603 1.97 -3.48 -36.88
CA PRO A 603 1.38 -3.54 -35.55
C PRO A 603 -0.06 -4.05 -35.63
N ILE A 604 -0.38 -5.00 -34.78
CA ILE A 604 -1.74 -5.55 -34.64
C ILE A 604 -2.15 -5.51 -33.18
N LYS A 605 -3.35 -5.03 -32.93
CA LYS A 605 -4.00 -5.13 -31.62
C LYS A 605 -4.79 -6.44 -31.53
N LYS A 606 -4.51 -7.24 -30.54
CA LYS A 606 -5.29 -8.42 -30.18
C LYS A 606 -5.93 -8.23 -28.82
N PHE A 607 -7.26 -8.10 -28.78
CA PHE A 607 -7.97 -8.03 -27.50
C PHE A 607 -7.89 -9.33 -26.74
N LEU A 608 -7.59 -9.25 -25.44
CA LEU A 608 -7.51 -10.39 -24.56
C LEU A 608 -8.92 -10.82 -24.12
N LYS A 609 -9.16 -12.12 -24.15
CA LYS A 609 -10.33 -12.70 -23.49
C LYS A 609 -9.95 -13.00 -22.05
N LEU A 610 -10.27 -12.09 -21.14
CA LEU A 610 -9.88 -12.19 -19.73
C LEU A 610 -10.42 -13.45 -19.04
N GLU A 611 -11.51 -14.05 -19.54
CA GLU A 611 -12.03 -15.33 -19.05
C GLU A 611 -11.01 -16.47 -19.15
N LYS A 612 -10.09 -16.40 -20.12
CA LYS A 612 -9.06 -17.42 -20.38
C LYS A 612 -7.71 -17.10 -19.76
N VAL A 613 -7.59 -15.95 -19.13
CA VAL A 613 -6.39 -15.44 -18.48
C VAL A 613 -6.49 -15.63 -16.96
#